data_3ae4da302b9071fb6ccc17ca7351d098
#
_entry.id   3ae4da302b9071fb6ccc17ca7351d098
#
_cell.length_a   1.000
_cell.length_b   1.000
_cell.length_c   1.000
_cell.angle_alpha   90.00
_cell.angle_beta   90.00
_cell.angle_gamma   90.00
#
_symmetry.space_group_name_H-M   'P 1'
#
loop_
_entity.id
_entity.type
_entity.pdbx_description
1 polymer ?
#
loop_
_entity_poly.entity_id
_entity_poly.type
_entity_poly.pdbx_seq_one_letter_code
_entity_poly.pdbx_strand_id
1 'polypeptide(L)'
;MPQSYAPEFKKKIVRLHAEEGRTYKSITAEYGVSKASISKWCSEFSRECQTKALENPDTPNEMELMKENLRLRKELEEAKKENLFLKKAAAFFAKEIVL
;
A
#
# COMPACT_ATOMS: atom_id res chain seq x y z
N MET A 1 -4.24 -27.87 -12.64
CA MET A 1 -3.06 -27.94 -11.77
C MET A 1 -2.95 -26.67 -10.94
N PRO A 2 -2.77 -26.81 -9.62
CA PRO A 2 -2.49 -25.63 -8.83
C PRO A 2 -1.16 -25.05 -9.26
N GLN A 3 -1.16 -23.79 -9.62
CA GLN A 3 0.07 -23.11 -9.97
C GLN A 3 0.87 -22.88 -8.70
N SER A 4 2.14 -23.28 -8.75
CA SER A 4 3.06 -23.03 -7.66
C SER A 4 3.78 -21.71 -7.90
N TYR A 5 3.68 -20.80 -6.95
CA TYR A 5 4.32 -19.50 -7.04
C TYR A 5 5.50 -19.43 -6.08
N ALA A 6 6.56 -18.76 -6.52
CA ALA A 6 7.73 -18.53 -5.66
C ALA A 6 7.35 -17.66 -4.46
N PRO A 7 7.97 -17.89 -3.29
CA PRO A 7 7.70 -17.08 -2.10
C PRO A 7 7.89 -15.57 -2.33
N GLU A 8 8.88 -15.21 -3.13
CA GLU A 8 9.19 -13.81 -3.46
C GLU A 8 8.05 -13.18 -4.26
N PHE A 9 7.46 -13.94 -5.17
CA PHE A 9 6.33 -13.48 -5.96
C PHE A 9 5.11 -13.25 -5.06
N LYS A 10 4.83 -14.19 -4.15
CA LYS A 10 3.73 -14.06 -3.18
C LYS A 10 3.89 -12.81 -2.34
N LYS A 11 5.11 -12.56 -1.86
CA LYS A 11 5.43 -11.39 -1.05
C LYS A 11 5.22 -10.10 -1.85
N LYS A 12 5.62 -10.11 -3.13
CA LYS A 12 5.41 -8.97 -4.02
C LYS A 12 3.92 -8.65 -4.14
N ILE A 13 3.08 -9.67 -4.34
CA ILE A 13 1.63 -9.49 -4.44
C ILE A 13 1.04 -8.94 -3.15
N VAL A 14 1.48 -9.46 -2.00
CA VAL A 14 1.05 -8.97 -0.70
C VAL A 14 1.40 -7.48 -0.54
N ARG A 15 2.62 -7.09 -0.92
CA ARG A 15 3.04 -5.70 -0.85
C ARG A 15 2.20 -4.78 -1.73
N LEU A 16 1.87 -5.22 -2.93
CA LEU A 16 1.04 -4.43 -3.84
C LEU A 16 -0.29 -4.08 -3.20
N HIS A 17 -0.88 -5.01 -2.49
CA HIS A 17 -2.16 -4.78 -1.81
C HIS A 17 -1.99 -4.03 -0.49
N ALA A 18 -1.13 -4.54 0.41
CA ALA A 18 -1.02 -4.03 1.78
C ALA A 18 -0.25 -2.72 1.87
N GLU A 19 0.81 -2.56 1.08
CA GLU A 19 1.68 -1.38 1.15
C GLU A 19 1.29 -0.31 0.14
N GLU A 20 0.96 -0.70 -1.09
CA GLU A 20 0.62 0.24 -2.15
C GLU A 20 -0.88 0.50 -2.29
N GLY A 21 -1.71 -0.30 -1.62
CA GLY A 21 -3.15 -0.08 -1.62
C GLY A 21 -3.87 -0.48 -2.89
N ARG A 22 -3.25 -1.31 -3.72
CA ARG A 22 -3.88 -1.77 -4.97
C ARG A 22 -5.05 -2.70 -4.67
N THR A 23 -6.10 -2.57 -5.45
CA THR A 23 -7.27 -3.43 -5.30
C THR A 23 -6.96 -4.84 -5.80
N TYR A 24 -7.69 -5.82 -5.29
CA TYR A 24 -7.59 -7.20 -5.77
C TYR A 24 -7.84 -7.29 -7.26
N LYS A 25 -8.85 -6.55 -7.74
CA LYS A 25 -9.20 -6.52 -9.15
C LYS A 25 -8.04 -6.04 -10.02
N SER A 26 -7.37 -4.99 -9.60
CA SER A 26 -6.21 -4.43 -10.29
C SER A 26 -5.06 -5.44 -10.37
N ILE A 27 -4.77 -6.10 -9.26
CA ILE A 27 -3.68 -7.09 -9.19
C ILE A 27 -4.03 -8.31 -10.06
N THR A 28 -5.26 -8.78 -9.98
CA THR A 28 -5.73 -9.91 -10.78
C THR A 28 -5.62 -9.60 -12.27
N ALA A 29 -5.98 -8.39 -12.68
CA ALA A 29 -5.92 -7.99 -14.08
C ALA A 29 -4.48 -7.94 -14.59
N GLU A 30 -3.54 -7.52 -13.75
CA GLU A 30 -2.14 -7.37 -14.17
C GLU A 30 -1.34 -8.67 -14.09
N TYR A 31 -1.52 -9.43 -13.02
CA TYR A 31 -0.69 -10.61 -12.75
C TYR A 31 -1.40 -11.94 -12.98
N GLY A 32 -2.70 -11.91 -13.20
CA GLY A 32 -3.48 -13.13 -13.41
C GLY A 32 -3.68 -13.97 -12.16
N VAL A 33 -3.43 -13.41 -10.98
CA VAL A 33 -3.59 -14.11 -9.71
C VAL A 33 -5.03 -13.93 -9.22
N SER A 34 -5.67 -15.02 -8.77
CA SER A 34 -7.04 -14.95 -8.30
C SER A 34 -7.16 -14.13 -7.01
N LYS A 35 -8.33 -13.54 -6.84
CA LYS A 35 -8.65 -12.76 -5.63
C LYS A 35 -8.50 -13.61 -4.35
N ALA A 36 -8.94 -14.88 -4.43
CA ALA A 36 -8.83 -15.80 -3.30
C ALA A 36 -7.36 -16.05 -2.92
N SER A 37 -6.49 -16.21 -3.91
CA SER A 37 -5.06 -16.41 -3.69
C SER A 37 -4.42 -15.19 -3.04
N ILE A 38 -4.77 -13.99 -3.49
CA ILE A 38 -4.25 -12.75 -2.93
C ILE A 38 -4.65 -12.65 -1.45
N SER A 39 -5.92 -12.87 -1.15
CA SER A 39 -6.44 -12.83 0.21
C SER A 39 -5.76 -13.86 1.12
N LYS A 40 -5.59 -15.06 0.60
CA LYS A 40 -4.91 -16.14 1.34
C LYS A 40 -3.47 -15.77 1.68
N TRP A 41 -2.74 -15.28 0.69
CA TRP A 41 -1.34 -14.90 0.88
C TRP A 41 -1.18 -13.74 1.86
N CYS A 42 -2.09 -12.78 1.83
CA CYS A 42 -2.09 -11.68 2.78
C CYS A 42 -2.31 -12.18 4.21
N SER A 43 -3.25 -13.11 4.39
CA SER A 43 -3.52 -13.70 5.70
C SER A 43 -2.34 -14.51 6.21
N GLU A 44 -1.73 -15.31 5.35
CA GLU A 44 -0.55 -16.11 5.69
C GLU A 44 0.62 -15.24 6.09
N PHE A 45 0.87 -14.18 5.32
CA PHE A 45 1.96 -13.25 5.60
C PHE A 45 1.74 -12.53 6.92
N SER A 46 0.52 -12.08 7.19
CA SER A 46 0.17 -11.45 8.46
C SER A 46 0.42 -12.38 9.64
N ARG A 47 0.05 -13.65 9.50
CA ARG A 47 0.26 -14.66 10.53
C ARG A 47 1.74 -14.90 10.78
N GLU A 48 2.53 -15.01 9.71
CA GLU A 48 3.98 -15.19 9.83
C GLU A 48 4.63 -14.00 10.55
N CYS A 49 4.20 -12.79 10.25
CA CYS A 49 4.70 -11.58 10.89
C CYS A 49 4.38 -11.56 12.37
N GLN A 50 3.16 -11.99 12.75
CA GLN A 50 2.77 -12.07 14.15
C GLN A 50 3.59 -13.12 14.90
N THR A 51 3.83 -14.28 14.28
CA THR A 51 4.63 -15.34 14.87
C THR A 51 6.08 -14.87 15.10
N LYS A 52 6.66 -14.21 14.12
CA LYS A 52 8.01 -13.66 14.25
C LYS A 52 8.10 -12.61 15.35
N ALA A 53 7.07 -11.77 15.46
CA ALA A 53 7.04 -10.75 16.52
C ALA A 53 6.97 -11.36 17.91
N LEU A 54 6.25 -12.49 18.06
CA LEU A 54 6.18 -13.21 19.33
C LEU A 54 7.51 -13.87 19.69
N GLU A 55 8.19 -14.44 18.70
CA GLU A 55 9.48 -15.09 18.90
C GLU A 55 10.61 -14.09 19.14
N ASN A 56 10.51 -12.95 18.50
CA ASN A 56 11.56 -11.92 18.58
C ASN A 56 10.91 -10.53 18.65
N PRO A 57 10.55 -10.08 19.87
CA PRO A 57 9.84 -8.81 20.06
C PRO A 57 10.58 -7.58 19.52
N ASP A 58 11.90 -7.65 19.35
CA ASP A 58 12.69 -6.54 18.83
C ASP A 58 12.63 -6.43 17.31
N THR A 59 12.10 -7.45 16.63
CA THR A 59 11.96 -7.44 15.19
C THR A 59 10.71 -6.67 14.77
N PRO A 60 10.83 -5.66 13.88
CA PRO A 60 9.66 -4.95 13.40
C PRO A 60 8.69 -5.88 12.68
N ASN A 61 7.39 -5.68 12.88
CA ASN A 61 6.36 -6.43 12.18
C ASN A 61 6.20 -5.85 10.77
N GLU A 62 6.63 -6.61 9.75
CA GLU A 62 6.59 -6.16 8.36
C GLU A 62 5.18 -5.80 7.89
N MET A 63 4.17 -6.54 8.33
CA MET A 63 2.79 -6.24 7.93
C MET A 63 2.34 -4.89 8.51
N GLU A 64 2.70 -4.59 9.72
CA GLU A 64 2.39 -3.29 10.33
C GLU A 64 3.12 -2.16 9.63
N LEU A 65 4.37 -2.39 9.23
CA LEU A 65 5.14 -1.41 8.46
C LEU A 65 4.50 -1.16 7.09
N MET A 66 3.99 -2.19 6.44
CA MET A 66 3.28 -2.05 5.17
C MET A 66 2.02 -1.22 5.33
N LYS A 67 1.25 -1.46 6.40
CA LYS A 67 0.04 -0.70 6.70
C LYS A 67 0.38 0.76 6.99
N GLU A 68 1.44 1.01 7.74
CA GLU A 68 1.91 2.35 8.04
C GLU A 68 2.36 3.07 6.76
N ASN A 69 3.07 2.38 5.88
CA ASN A 69 3.47 2.94 4.59
C ASN A 69 2.26 3.31 3.74
N LEU A 70 1.22 2.47 3.75
CA LEU A 70 -0.01 2.77 3.03
C LEU A 70 -0.68 4.03 3.59
N ARG A 71 -0.76 4.13 4.91
CA ARG A 71 -1.33 5.31 5.57
C ARG A 71 -0.57 6.58 5.19
N LEU A 72 0.75 6.51 5.26
CA LEU A 72 1.61 7.65 4.93
C LEU A 72 1.52 8.04 3.45
N ARG A 73 1.40 7.08 2.56
CA ARG A 73 1.22 7.34 1.13
C ARG A 73 -0.09 8.08 0.86
N LYS A 74 -1.16 7.68 1.56
CA LYS A 74 -2.46 8.36 1.44
C LYS A 74 -2.40 9.79 1.97
N GLU A 75 -1.77 9.97 3.12
CA GLU A 75 -1.60 11.30 3.70
C GLU A 75 -0.77 12.20 2.79
N LEU A 76 0.30 11.65 2.20
CA LEU A 76 1.15 12.39 1.29
C LEU A 76 0.39 12.80 0.04
N GLU A 77 -0.41 11.90 -0.52
CA GLU A 77 -1.22 12.20 -1.69
C GLU A 77 -2.23 13.30 -1.42
N GLU A 78 -2.91 13.24 -0.27
CA GLU A 78 -3.83 14.28 0.17
C GLU A 78 -3.13 15.62 0.38
N ALA A 79 -1.95 15.60 1.01
CA ALA A 79 -1.16 16.81 1.23
C ALA A 79 -0.71 17.44 -0.10
N LYS A 80 -0.37 16.61 -1.09
CA LYS A 80 0.00 17.10 -2.42
C LYS A 80 -1.17 17.77 -3.12
N LYS A 81 -2.36 17.19 -3.00
CA LYS A 81 -3.59 17.77 -3.59
C LYS A 81 -3.91 19.10 -2.92
N GLU A 82 -3.84 19.15 -1.62
CA GLU A 82 -4.07 20.38 -0.86
C GLU A 82 -3.05 21.45 -1.21
N ASN A 83 -1.78 21.08 -1.31
CA ASN A 83 -0.70 21.97 -1.69
C ASN A 83 -0.95 22.58 -3.08
N LEU A 84 -1.35 21.74 -4.03
CA LEU A 84 -1.67 22.18 -5.38
C LEU A 84 -2.85 23.16 -5.39
N PHE A 85 -3.89 22.84 -4.61
CA PHE A 85 -5.04 23.72 -4.47
C PHE A 85 -4.63 25.05 -3.88
N LEU A 86 -3.84 25.06 -2.83
CA LEU A 86 -3.37 26.30 -2.19
C LEU A 86 -2.50 27.14 -3.12
N LYS A 87 -1.66 26.49 -3.93
CA LYS A 87 -0.84 27.20 -4.92
C LYS A 87 -1.71 27.87 -5.97
N LYS A 88 -2.74 27.19 -6.45
CA LYS A 88 -3.66 27.76 -7.43
C LYS A 88 -4.47 28.88 -6.83
N ALA A 89 -4.92 28.73 -5.59
CA ALA A 89 -5.65 29.79 -4.89
C ALA A 89 -4.79 31.02 -4.66
N ALA A 90 -3.52 30.81 -4.25
CA ALA A 90 -2.58 31.90 -4.05
C ALA A 90 -2.30 32.66 -5.35
N ALA A 91 -2.16 31.95 -6.46
CA ALA A 91 -1.96 32.57 -7.76
C ALA A 91 -3.17 33.37 -8.18
N PHE A 92 -4.37 32.86 -7.91
CA PHE A 92 -5.62 33.57 -8.21
C PHE A 92 -5.71 34.86 -7.39
N PHE A 93 -5.46 34.80 -6.10
CA PHE A 93 -5.51 35.96 -5.22
C PHE A 93 -4.44 36.99 -5.59
N ALA A 94 -3.23 36.55 -5.92
CA ALA A 94 -2.17 37.46 -6.35
C ALA A 94 -2.56 38.21 -7.64
N LYS A 95 -3.22 37.51 -8.56
CA LYS A 95 -3.70 38.10 -9.81
C LYS A 95 -4.79 39.13 -9.57
N GLU A 96 -5.66 38.92 -8.59
CA GLU A 96 -6.71 39.83 -8.20
C GLU A 96 -6.19 41.09 -7.50
N ILE A 97 -5.10 40.91 -6.72
CA ILE A 97 -4.54 42.00 -5.92
C ILE A 97 -3.66 42.95 -6.74
N VAL A 98 -3.04 42.42 -7.80
CA VAL A 98 -2.19 43.25 -8.68
C VAL A 98 -3.04 44.14 -9.54
N LEU A 99 -3.03 45.40 -9.20
CA LEU A 99 -3.74 46.44 -9.92
C LEU A 99 -2.92 46.94 -11.11
#